data_92b9402d11abc7d55a38cca90376781a
#
_entry.id   92b9402d11abc7d55a38cca90376781a
#
_cell.length_a   1.000
_cell.length_b   1.000
_cell.length_c   1.000
_cell.angle_alpha   90.00
_cell.angle_beta   90.00
_cell.angle_gamma   90.00
#
_symmetry.space_group_name_H-M   'P 1'
#
loop_
_entity.id
_entity.type
_entity.pdbx_description
1 polymer ?
#
loop_
_entity_poly.entity_id
_entity_poly.type
_entity_poly.pdbx_seq_one_letter_code
_entity_poly.pdbx_strand_id
1 'polypeptide(L)'
;MTMEQVSYSHRQLVFGILKTLVVRASQNNLDLTYDVDPEIPDQLIGDSLRLRQVITNLVGNAIKFTPSKMSRKGHVALTCRLVSIHDATVTLEFCVSDTGIGIARDKLSMIFDTFAQADGSTTRVGLLT
;
A
#
# COMPACT_ATOMS: atom_id res chain seq x y z
N MET A 1 -20.62 -3.56 7.21
CA MET A 1 -19.48 -2.67 7.30
C MET A 1 -19.61 -1.52 6.31
N THR A 2 -19.48 -0.32 6.79
CA THR A 2 -19.62 0.86 5.95
C THR A 2 -18.29 1.22 5.32
N MET A 3 -18.27 1.43 4.02
CA MET A 3 -17.07 1.89 3.34
C MET A 3 -17.05 3.40 3.35
N GLU A 4 -15.92 3.95 3.76
CA GLU A 4 -15.72 5.39 3.69
C GLU A 4 -15.10 5.76 2.37
N GLN A 5 -15.63 6.80 1.76
CA GLN A 5 -15.02 7.40 0.59
C GLN A 5 -14.53 8.77 0.96
N VAL A 6 -13.23 8.90 1.08
CA VAL A 6 -12.63 10.18 1.41
C VAL A 6 -11.57 10.53 0.37
N SER A 7 -11.39 11.82 0.17
CA SER A 7 -10.32 12.32 -0.67
C SER A 7 -9.04 12.35 0.16
N TYR A 8 -7.96 11.87 -0.40
CA TYR A 8 -6.71 11.81 0.35
C TYR A 8 -5.51 11.89 -0.57
N SER A 9 -4.37 12.28 0.01
CA SER A 9 -3.09 12.21 -0.69
C SER A 9 -2.53 10.80 -0.51
N HIS A 10 -2.41 10.08 -1.62
CA HIS A 10 -1.96 8.70 -1.59
C HIS A 10 -0.54 8.57 -1.02
N ARG A 11 0.35 9.45 -1.46
CA ARG A 11 1.75 9.38 -1.00
C ARG A 11 1.89 9.71 0.47
N GLN A 12 1.14 10.70 0.94
CA GLN A 12 1.17 11.03 2.37
C GLN A 12 0.59 9.92 3.22
N LEU A 13 -0.46 9.28 2.77
CA LEU A 13 -1.08 8.19 3.51
C LEU A 13 -0.12 6.99 3.60
N VAL A 14 0.45 6.60 2.47
CA VAL A 14 1.40 5.48 2.45
C VAL A 14 2.60 5.78 3.34
N PHE A 15 3.16 7.00 3.21
CA PHE A 15 4.28 7.40 4.04
C PHE A 15 3.95 7.32 5.52
N GLY A 16 2.78 7.83 5.91
CA GLY A 16 2.36 7.82 7.32
C GLY A 16 2.20 6.42 7.88
N ILE A 17 1.67 5.50 7.07
CA ILE A 17 1.53 4.11 7.49
C ILE A 17 2.89 3.47 7.67
N LEU A 18 3.77 3.65 6.69
CA LEU A 18 5.08 2.99 6.72
C LEU A 18 6.00 3.58 7.76
N LYS A 19 5.83 4.86 8.09
CA LYS A 19 6.60 5.50 9.16
C LYS A 19 6.43 4.75 10.48
N THR A 20 5.24 4.28 10.76
CA THR A 20 4.98 3.47 11.94
C THR A 20 5.60 2.09 11.83
N LEU A 21 5.50 1.49 10.66
CA LEU A 21 5.97 0.13 10.46
C LEU A 21 7.50 0.04 10.39
N VAL A 22 8.15 1.12 10.01
CA VAL A 22 9.62 1.15 9.97
C VAL A 22 10.24 0.95 11.35
N VAL A 23 9.58 1.47 12.38
CA VAL A 23 10.03 1.26 13.76
C VAL A 23 9.96 -0.22 14.11
N ARG A 24 8.87 -0.85 13.72
CA ARG A 24 8.65 -2.27 13.99
C ARG A 24 9.65 -3.13 13.24
N ALA A 25 9.94 -2.76 11.99
CA ALA A 25 10.96 -3.47 11.21
C ALA A 25 12.33 -3.36 11.86
N SER A 26 12.67 -2.16 12.30
CA SER A 26 13.95 -1.92 12.96
C SER A 26 14.11 -2.75 14.23
N GLN A 27 13.02 -2.91 14.99
CA GLN A 27 13.05 -3.75 16.19
C GLN A 27 13.31 -5.21 15.88
N ASN A 28 13.03 -5.63 14.65
CA ASN A 28 13.26 -6.99 14.19
C ASN A 28 14.51 -7.10 13.32
N ASN A 29 15.36 -6.08 13.34
CA ASN A 29 16.58 -6.04 12.56
C ASN A 29 16.32 -6.19 11.06
N LEU A 30 15.30 -5.47 10.58
CA LEU A 30 14.91 -5.48 9.18
C LEU A 30 14.94 -4.06 8.64
N ASP A 31 15.32 -3.93 7.37
CA ASP A 31 15.14 -2.69 6.62
C ASP A 31 13.79 -2.74 5.92
N LEU A 32 13.09 -1.63 5.95
CA LEU A 32 11.83 -1.48 5.24
C LEU A 32 11.95 -0.35 4.24
N THR A 33 11.69 -0.66 3.00
CA THR A 33 11.66 0.35 1.95
C THR A 33 10.33 0.30 1.22
N TYR A 34 10.03 1.38 0.50
CA TYR A 34 8.83 1.40 -0.31
C TYR A 34 9.04 2.24 -1.55
N ASP A 35 8.26 1.94 -2.56
CA ASP A 35 8.32 2.63 -3.83
C ASP A 35 6.89 2.82 -4.32
N VAL A 36 6.51 4.06 -4.57
CA VAL A 36 5.20 4.39 -5.11
C VAL A 36 5.40 4.90 -6.53
N ASP A 37 4.73 4.25 -7.47
CA ASP A 37 4.82 4.60 -8.88
C ASP A 37 4.49 6.09 -9.07
N PRO A 38 5.40 6.88 -9.65
CA PRO A 38 5.14 8.31 -9.83
C PRO A 38 3.98 8.62 -10.77
N GLU A 39 3.56 7.66 -11.56
CA GLU A 39 2.42 7.84 -12.47
C GLU A 39 1.09 7.79 -11.73
N ILE A 40 1.07 7.37 -10.49
CA ILE A 40 -0.18 7.31 -9.72
C ILE A 40 -0.63 8.72 -9.37
N PRO A 41 -1.87 9.09 -9.71
CA PRO A 41 -2.39 10.38 -9.27
C PRO A 41 -2.38 10.45 -7.75
N ASP A 42 -1.91 11.55 -7.20
CA ASP A 42 -1.77 11.64 -5.76
C ASP A 42 -3.09 11.82 -5.04
N GLN A 43 -4.01 12.57 -5.64
CA GLN A 43 -5.32 12.78 -5.04
C GLN A 43 -6.28 11.71 -5.49
N LEU A 44 -6.59 10.82 -4.56
CA LEU A 44 -7.49 9.69 -4.81
C LEU A 44 -8.67 9.76 -3.86
N ILE A 45 -9.72 9.05 -4.22
CA ILE A 45 -10.90 8.93 -3.39
C ILE A 45 -11.16 7.46 -3.18
N GLY A 46 -11.29 7.08 -1.93
CA GLY A 46 -11.53 5.69 -1.58
C GLY A 46 -11.57 5.51 -0.09
N ASP A 47 -11.54 4.26 0.32
CA ASP A 47 -11.57 3.90 1.73
C ASP A 47 -10.15 3.90 2.28
N SER A 48 -9.73 5.05 2.79
CA SER A 48 -8.37 5.21 3.29
C SER A 48 -8.11 4.34 4.52
N LEU A 49 -9.12 4.11 5.33
CA LEU A 49 -8.98 3.25 6.50
C LEU A 49 -8.72 1.81 6.09
N ARG A 50 -9.43 1.36 5.08
CA ARG A 50 -9.25 0.01 4.55
C ARG A 50 -7.84 -0.13 3.96
N LEU A 51 -7.39 0.88 3.23
CA LEU A 51 -6.05 0.87 2.65
C LEU A 51 -5.01 0.77 3.76
N ARG A 52 -5.19 1.52 4.84
CA ARG A 52 -4.29 1.45 5.98
C ARG A 52 -4.25 0.04 6.56
N GLN A 53 -5.40 -0.60 6.71
CA GLN A 53 -5.46 -1.96 7.22
C GLN A 53 -4.76 -2.95 6.29
N VAL A 54 -4.97 -2.80 4.99
CA VAL A 54 -4.38 -3.69 4.00
C VAL A 54 -2.86 -3.59 4.03
N ILE A 55 -2.33 -2.37 3.98
CA ILE A 55 -0.87 -2.18 3.99
C ILE A 55 -0.29 -2.67 5.31
N THR A 56 -0.93 -2.35 6.42
CA THR A 56 -0.45 -2.77 7.73
C THR A 56 -0.40 -4.29 7.82
N ASN A 57 -1.40 -4.97 7.30
CA ASN A 57 -1.42 -6.43 7.31
C ASN A 57 -0.34 -7.03 6.40
N LEU A 58 -0.22 -6.52 5.18
CA LEU A 58 0.76 -7.05 4.22
C LEU A 58 2.18 -6.86 4.74
N VAL A 59 2.52 -5.64 5.10
CA VAL A 59 3.87 -5.33 5.55
C VAL A 59 4.14 -5.94 6.93
N GLY A 60 3.14 -5.90 7.80
CA GLY A 60 3.29 -6.49 9.13
C GLY A 60 3.56 -7.98 9.08
N ASN A 61 2.87 -8.69 8.19
CA ASN A 61 3.11 -10.12 8.01
C ASN A 61 4.50 -10.37 7.45
N ALA A 62 4.94 -9.55 6.49
CA ALA A 62 6.28 -9.69 5.95
C ALA A 62 7.34 -9.50 7.02
N ILE A 63 7.16 -8.49 7.88
CA ILE A 63 8.09 -8.26 8.99
C ILE A 63 8.10 -9.46 9.93
N LYS A 64 6.93 -9.98 10.24
CA LYS A 64 6.79 -11.09 11.17
C LYS A 64 7.47 -12.36 10.66
N PHE A 65 7.40 -12.60 9.36
CA PHE A 65 7.85 -13.87 8.78
C PHE A 65 9.20 -13.79 8.09
N THR A 66 9.85 -12.62 8.07
CA THR A 66 11.17 -12.49 7.48
C THR A 66 12.21 -12.66 8.58
N PRO A 67 12.98 -13.73 8.58
CA PRO A 67 14.01 -13.91 9.59
C PRO A 67 15.17 -12.96 9.30
N SER A 68 15.78 -12.46 10.35
CA SER A 68 17.01 -11.71 10.22
C SER A 68 18.03 -12.35 11.15
N LYS A 69 19.27 -12.35 10.71
CA LYS A 69 20.37 -12.89 11.50
C LYS A 69 21.24 -11.75 11.97
N MET A 70 21.96 -11.96 13.06
CA MET A 70 22.81 -10.93 13.61
C MET A 70 23.85 -10.44 12.60
N SER A 71 24.30 -11.34 11.73
CA SER A 71 25.30 -11.01 10.73
C SER A 71 24.72 -10.45 9.44
N ARG A 72 23.41 -10.53 9.26
CA ARG A 72 22.78 -10.09 8.02
C ARG A 72 21.41 -9.54 8.30
N LYS A 73 21.21 -8.31 7.87
CA LYS A 73 19.93 -7.64 8.02
C LYS A 73 18.97 -8.11 6.94
N GLY A 74 17.74 -8.42 7.31
CA GLY A 74 16.70 -8.73 6.34
C GLY A 74 16.13 -7.47 5.74
N HIS A 75 15.35 -7.63 4.68
CA HIS A 75 14.79 -6.51 3.93
C HIS A 75 13.35 -6.82 3.54
N VAL A 76 12.47 -5.87 3.76
CA VAL A 76 11.07 -5.92 3.32
C VAL A 76 10.83 -4.71 2.44
N ALA A 77 10.20 -4.93 1.30
CA ALA A 77 9.91 -3.86 0.35
C ALA A 77 8.44 -3.86 -0.02
N LEU A 78 7.82 -2.69 0.02
CA LEU A 78 6.48 -2.48 -0.48
C LEU A 78 6.55 -1.72 -1.79
N THR A 79 5.87 -2.21 -2.80
CA THR A 79 5.76 -1.52 -4.08
C THR A 79 4.30 -1.25 -4.37
N CYS A 80 4.00 -0.03 -4.76
CA CYS A 80 2.67 0.36 -5.19
C CYS A 80 2.75 0.79 -6.65
N ARG A 81 2.08 0.06 -7.53
CA ARG A 81 2.16 0.26 -8.97
C ARG A 81 0.82 0.65 -9.55
N LEU A 82 0.87 1.50 -10.55
CA LEU A 82 -0.31 1.82 -11.34
C LEU A 82 -0.51 0.71 -12.37
N VAL A 83 -1.61 -0.01 -12.24
CA VAL A 83 -1.94 -1.07 -13.19
C VAL A 83 -2.68 -0.49 -14.40
N SER A 84 -3.67 0.34 -14.14
CA SER A 84 -4.46 0.94 -15.20
C SER A 84 -5.21 2.17 -14.71
N ILE A 85 -5.51 3.05 -15.66
CA ILE A 85 -6.44 4.15 -15.44
C ILE A 85 -7.51 4.01 -16.49
N HIS A 86 -8.76 4.04 -16.07
CA HIS A 86 -9.87 3.89 -16.99
C HIS A 86 -11.01 4.78 -16.53
N ASP A 87 -11.33 5.81 -17.30
CA ASP A 87 -12.43 6.73 -16.99
C ASP A 87 -12.30 7.33 -15.58
N ALA A 88 -11.16 7.82 -15.22
CA ALA A 88 -10.94 8.39 -13.89
C ALA A 88 -11.00 7.38 -12.74
N THR A 89 -10.98 6.09 -13.07
CA THR A 89 -10.85 5.01 -12.10
C THR A 89 -9.44 4.46 -12.20
N VAL A 90 -8.81 4.28 -11.06
CA VAL A 90 -7.41 3.88 -10.98
C VAL A 90 -7.32 2.53 -10.31
N THR A 91 -6.63 1.59 -10.94
CA THR A 91 -6.34 0.30 -10.34
C THR A 91 -4.89 0.30 -9.89
N LEU A 92 -4.67 0.04 -8.62
CA LEU A 92 -3.34 -0.02 -8.03
C LEU A 92 -3.04 -1.44 -7.58
N GLU A 93 -1.79 -1.84 -7.74
CA GLU A 93 -1.32 -3.12 -7.24
C GLU A 93 -0.31 -2.86 -6.13
N PHE A 94 -0.54 -3.47 -4.98
CA PHE A 94 0.36 -3.42 -3.85
C PHE A 94 1.07 -4.75 -3.75
N CYS A 95 2.38 -4.71 -3.71
CA CYS A 95 3.20 -5.92 -3.67
C CYS A 95 4.21 -5.80 -2.55
N VAL A 96 4.28 -6.83 -1.71
CA VAL A 96 5.27 -6.89 -0.64
C VAL A 96 6.20 -8.06 -0.93
N SER A 97 7.49 -7.80 -0.86
CA SER A 97 8.50 -8.83 -1.02
C SER A 97 9.49 -8.76 0.14
N ASP A 98 10.18 -9.87 0.38
CA ASP A 98 11.17 -9.92 1.43
C ASP A 98 12.34 -10.80 1.01
N THR A 99 13.42 -10.74 1.81
CA THR A 99 14.62 -11.52 1.57
C THR A 99 14.72 -12.74 2.47
N GLY A 100 13.58 -13.19 3.00
CA GLY A 100 13.56 -14.33 3.88
C GLY A 100 13.87 -15.64 3.17
N ILE A 101 13.50 -16.72 3.80
CA ILE A 101 13.72 -18.06 3.25
C ILE A 101 12.79 -18.24 2.05
N GLY A 102 13.27 -18.02 0.89
CA GLY A 102 12.41 -17.98 -0.27
C GLY A 102 11.75 -16.60 -0.35
N ILE A 103 11.34 -16.25 -1.52
CA ILE A 103 10.76 -14.95 -1.77
C ILE A 103 9.24 -15.07 -1.59
N ALA A 104 8.77 -14.60 -0.46
CA ALA A 104 7.34 -14.50 -0.26
C ALA A 104 6.87 -13.22 -0.94
N ARG A 105 5.84 -13.33 -1.77
CA ARG A 105 5.24 -12.18 -2.43
C ARG A 105 3.76 -12.20 -2.19
N ASP A 106 3.29 -11.15 -1.55
CA ASP A 106 1.87 -10.92 -1.40
C ASP A 106 1.49 -9.77 -2.30
N LYS A 107 0.49 -9.97 -3.11
CA LYS A 107 -0.01 -8.96 -4.02
C LYS A 107 -1.49 -8.73 -3.79
N LEU A 108 -1.89 -7.50 -3.93
CA LEU A 108 -3.27 -7.12 -3.78
C LEU A 108 -3.58 -5.96 -4.71
N SER A 109 -4.70 -6.04 -5.40
CA SER A 109 -5.14 -4.96 -6.28
C SER A 109 -6.35 -4.28 -5.68
N MET A 110 -6.37 -2.95 -5.78
CA MET A 110 -7.48 -2.14 -5.31
C MET A 110 -7.81 -1.07 -6.34
N ILE A 111 -9.07 -0.68 -6.36
CA ILE A 111 -9.56 0.32 -7.30
C ILE A 111 -9.97 1.58 -6.52
N PHE A 112 -9.58 2.73 -7.06
CA PHE A 112 -9.89 4.03 -6.47
C PHE A 112 -10.44 4.95 -7.54
N ASP A 113 -11.20 5.94 -7.12
CA ASP A 113 -11.62 7.02 -8.00
C ASP A 113 -10.61 8.15 -7.93
N THR A 114 -10.45 8.88 -9.01
CA THR A 114 -9.63 10.08 -8.99
C THR A 114 -10.46 11.25 -8.49
N PHE A 115 -9.78 12.31 -8.11
CA PHE A 115 -10.47 13.52 -7.66
C PHE A 115 -11.37 14.10 -8.77
N ALA A 116 -10.96 13.97 -10.02
CA ALA A 116 -11.77 14.42 -11.13
C ALA A 116 -13.11 13.69 -11.21
N GLN A 117 -13.12 12.41 -10.87
CA GLN A 117 -14.34 11.62 -10.85
C GLN A 117 -15.30 12.14 -9.77
N ALA A 118 -14.78 12.55 -8.63
CA ALA A 118 -15.60 13.05 -7.53
C ALA A 118 -16.27 14.37 -7.87
N ASP A 119 -15.63 15.19 -8.69
CA ASP A 119 -16.21 16.45 -9.15
C ASP A 119 -17.38 16.23 -10.10
N GLY A 120 -17.46 15.04 -10.66
CA GLY A 120 -18.62 14.68 -11.46
C GLY A 120 -19.80 14.37 -10.55
N SER A 121 -20.95 14.25 -11.17
CA SER A 121 -22.17 14.03 -10.42
C SER A 121 -22.29 12.62 -9.86
N THR A 122 -21.52 11.70 -10.39
CA THR A 122 -21.64 10.30 -10.02
C THR A 122 -20.47 9.86 -9.17
N THR A 123 -20.79 9.34 -8.02
CA THR A 123 -19.78 8.77 -7.15
C THR A 123 -19.98 7.28 -7.09
N ARG A 124 -18.90 6.56 -7.19
CA ARG A 124 -18.97 5.13 -7.09
C ARG A 124 -17.91 4.61 -6.15
N VAL A 125 -18.23 3.56 -5.44
CA VAL A 125 -17.27 2.92 -4.57
C VAL A 125 -16.22 2.24 -5.45
N GLY A 126 -14.97 2.62 -5.25
CA GLY A 126 -13.91 2.13 -6.09
C GLY A 126 -12.95 1.21 -5.37
N LEU A 127 -13.45 0.31 -4.56
CA LEU A 127 -12.58 -0.59 -3.82
C LEU A 127 -12.89 -2.03 -4.20
N LEU A 128 -11.95 -2.65 -4.86
CA LEU A 128 -11.99 -4.07 -5.20
C LEU A 128 -10.69 -4.71 -4.77
N THR A 129 -10.78 -5.91 -4.28
CA THR A 129 -9.60 -6.68 -3.91
C THR A 129 -9.56 -8.02 -4.63
#